data_b3392eb356f14f2ff4db8f3e5df4249f
#
_entry.id   b3392eb356f14f2ff4db8f3e5df4249f
#
_cell.length_a   1.000
_cell.length_b   1.000
_cell.length_c   1.000
_cell.angle_alpha   90.00
_cell.angle_beta   90.00
_cell.angle_gamma   90.00
#
_symmetry.space_group_name_H-M   'P 1'
#
loop_
_entity.id
_entity.type
_entity.pdbx_description
1 polymer ?
#
loop_
_entity_poly.entity_id
_entity_poly.type
_entity_poly.pdbx_seq_one_letter_code
_entity_poly.pdbx_strand_id
1 'polypeptide(L)'
;MGVGGAAAALSGCATRGIAGDEIKNVRAESPERQREKLRALESAQELGPVITDVEVRRTRNIKGNRAAFYMDDVIFVFRDLAREKPKSCWDHHLLSAFREAYEKYGLRAQLNVFYRNDFYYGARGAEFTLKDMPDTWRDEFQAAKDWLRFGFHSYSEFPDYPWINASYDDVKFTWDAITREVERFAGPGMFAKAVTPHWGPMSKEGCIALRDCGATAIWCSGGKRYAYNGDRTILPYGHGMRIENFRKPETAMYWRPGGGDDISVSACGYNHLMPDQVAVTRGTYNWLHDKSTGCNFMTFGCGAPCLNLYRLEDIPARMGQVIGNEFLIHATHEEYWFKDYFAYQPDSREKLLAAAKMVHDAGYEYFFIEDKVDW
;
A
#
# COMPACT_ATOMS: atom_id res chain seq x y z
N MET A 1 -15.58 21.64 -16.18
CA MET A 1 -14.21 22.13 -15.90
C MET A 1 -13.52 21.07 -15.09
N GLY A 2 -12.60 20.35 -15.65
CA GLY A 2 -12.04 19.50 -14.75
C GLY A 2 -11.00 18.47 -15.10
N VAL A 3 -10.86 18.04 -16.27
CA VAL A 3 -9.80 17.09 -16.65
C VAL A 3 -8.42 17.78 -16.72
N GLY A 4 -8.41 19.13 -16.74
CA GLY A 4 -7.21 19.93 -16.92
C GLY A 4 -6.18 19.90 -15.79
N GLY A 5 -6.58 19.64 -14.54
CA GLY A 5 -5.65 19.66 -13.40
C GLY A 5 -4.77 18.40 -13.34
N ALA A 6 -5.37 17.23 -13.44
CA ALA A 6 -4.61 15.98 -13.48
C ALA A 6 -3.81 15.85 -14.79
N ALA A 7 -4.39 16.30 -15.91
CA ALA A 7 -3.68 16.34 -17.19
C ALA A 7 -2.53 17.37 -17.21
N ALA A 8 -2.67 18.50 -16.50
CA ALA A 8 -1.59 19.48 -16.35
C ALA A 8 -0.46 18.97 -15.46
N ALA A 9 -0.79 18.21 -14.40
CA ALA A 9 0.21 17.59 -13.56
C ALA A 9 0.96 16.45 -14.30
N LEU A 10 0.24 15.69 -15.10
CA LEU A 10 0.84 14.70 -15.99
C LEU A 10 1.62 15.35 -17.14
N SER A 11 1.21 16.56 -17.60
CA SER A 11 1.97 17.31 -18.61
C SER A 11 3.27 17.89 -18.04
N GLY A 12 3.36 18.08 -16.72
CA GLY A 12 4.63 18.39 -16.03
C GLY A 12 5.64 17.24 -16.14
N CYS A 13 5.19 16.00 -16.06
CA CYS A 13 6.01 14.84 -16.41
C CYS A 13 6.26 14.74 -17.93
N ALA A 14 5.40 15.32 -18.76
CA ALA A 14 5.53 15.36 -20.23
C ALA A 14 6.65 16.28 -20.72
N THR A 15 7.25 17.12 -19.89
CA THR A 15 8.49 17.84 -20.23
C THR A 15 9.64 16.91 -20.60
N ARG A 16 9.45 15.60 -20.44
CA ARG A 16 10.31 14.54 -20.97
C ARG A 16 9.90 14.04 -22.37
N GLY A 17 9.06 14.78 -23.10
CA GLY A 17 8.84 14.57 -24.54
C GLY A 17 7.58 13.83 -24.97
N ILE A 18 6.51 13.81 -24.16
CA ILE A 18 5.21 13.22 -24.54
C ILE A 18 4.15 14.30 -24.75
N ALA A 19 3.40 14.16 -25.84
CA ALA A 19 2.25 15.01 -26.11
C ALA A 19 1.17 14.82 -25.04
N GLY A 20 0.69 15.92 -24.43
CA GLY A 20 -0.28 15.90 -23.34
C GLY A 20 -1.60 15.17 -23.62
N ASP A 21 -1.89 14.89 -24.90
CA ASP A 21 -3.11 14.18 -25.33
C ASP A 21 -3.02 12.66 -25.15
N GLU A 22 -1.83 12.06 -25.19
CA GLU A 22 -1.64 10.62 -24.93
C GLU A 22 -1.87 10.27 -23.47
N ILE A 23 -1.52 11.19 -22.57
CA ILE A 23 -1.72 11.02 -21.13
C ILE A 23 -3.21 11.15 -20.77
N LYS A 24 -3.94 12.05 -21.42
CA LYS A 24 -5.38 12.20 -21.24
C LYS A 24 -6.16 10.94 -21.58
N ASN A 25 -5.72 10.19 -22.58
CA ASN A 25 -6.38 8.97 -23.02
C ASN A 25 -6.17 7.76 -22.09
N VAL A 26 -5.12 7.75 -21.29
CA VAL A 26 -4.82 6.64 -20.38
C VAL A 26 -5.64 6.70 -19.08
N ARG A 27 -6.10 7.91 -18.67
CA ARG A 27 -6.80 8.11 -17.37
C ARG A 27 -8.08 8.91 -17.41
N ALA A 28 -8.40 9.56 -18.49
CA ALA A 28 -9.56 10.43 -18.50
C ALA A 28 -10.87 9.67 -18.70
N GLU A 29 -11.34 9.00 -17.64
CA GLU A 29 -12.77 8.73 -17.58
C GLU A 29 -13.50 10.08 -17.43
N SER A 30 -14.50 10.29 -18.28
CA SER A 30 -15.33 11.48 -18.16
C SER A 30 -16.02 11.49 -16.79
N PRO A 31 -16.33 12.66 -16.21
CA PRO A 31 -17.12 12.74 -14.99
C PRO A 31 -18.50 12.06 -15.10
N GLU A 32 -19.02 11.92 -16.32
CA GLU A 32 -20.24 11.16 -16.61
C GLU A 32 -20.04 9.67 -16.38
N ARG A 33 -18.97 9.10 -16.91
CA ARG A 33 -18.67 7.67 -16.74
C ARG A 33 -18.34 7.31 -15.30
N GLN A 34 -17.69 8.21 -14.59
CA GLN A 34 -17.48 8.05 -13.13
C GLN A 34 -18.80 8.04 -12.35
N ARG A 35 -19.72 8.94 -12.69
CA ARG A 35 -21.09 8.96 -12.11
C ARG A 35 -21.90 7.72 -12.49
N GLU A 36 -21.74 7.22 -13.69
CA GLU A 36 -22.40 6.00 -14.15
C GLU A 36 -21.91 4.77 -13.38
N LYS A 37 -20.61 4.66 -13.16
CA LYS A 37 -20.03 3.62 -12.30
C LYS A 37 -20.54 3.72 -10.86
N LEU A 38 -20.62 4.91 -10.30
CA LEU A 38 -21.19 5.14 -8.98
C LEU A 38 -22.63 4.67 -8.89
N ARG A 39 -23.49 5.05 -9.86
CA ARG A 39 -24.88 4.59 -9.90
C ARG A 39 -25.00 3.09 -10.06
N ALA A 40 -24.13 2.48 -10.86
CA ALA A 40 -24.08 1.03 -11.01
C ALA A 40 -23.73 0.34 -9.69
N LEU A 41 -22.82 0.91 -8.91
CA LEU A 41 -22.46 0.40 -7.58
C LEU A 41 -23.59 0.62 -6.56
N GLU A 42 -24.22 1.79 -6.56
CA GLU A 42 -25.38 2.10 -5.71
C GLU A 42 -26.57 1.17 -5.99
N SER A 43 -26.71 0.71 -7.23
CA SER A 43 -27.72 -0.27 -7.63
C SER A 43 -27.28 -1.73 -7.49
N ALA A 44 -26.00 -1.98 -7.20
CA ALA A 44 -25.49 -3.33 -7.06
C ALA A 44 -25.95 -3.99 -5.77
N GLN A 45 -26.19 -5.29 -5.83
CA GLN A 45 -26.58 -6.06 -4.66
C GLN A 45 -25.43 -6.09 -3.65
N GLU A 46 -25.69 -5.64 -2.43
CA GLU A 46 -24.78 -5.82 -1.29
C GLU A 46 -24.71 -7.32 -0.93
N LEU A 47 -23.51 -7.84 -0.80
CA LEU A 47 -23.25 -9.25 -0.53
C LEU A 47 -22.82 -9.44 0.92
N GLY A 48 -23.22 -10.57 1.49
CA GLY A 48 -22.73 -11.01 2.78
C GLY A 48 -21.25 -11.44 2.76
N PRO A 49 -20.71 -11.91 3.90
CA PRO A 49 -19.34 -12.36 4.00
C PRO A 49 -19.05 -13.57 3.09
N VAL A 50 -17.86 -13.63 2.50
CA VAL A 50 -17.36 -14.82 1.78
C VAL A 50 -16.51 -15.72 2.67
N ILE A 51 -15.87 -15.16 3.68
CA ILE A 51 -15.09 -15.91 4.65
C ILE A 51 -16.03 -16.22 5.81
N THR A 52 -16.63 -17.40 5.79
CA THR A 52 -17.67 -17.81 6.75
C THR A 52 -17.19 -18.87 7.74
N ASP A 53 -16.18 -19.66 7.38
CA ASP A 53 -15.58 -20.68 8.26
C ASP A 53 -14.29 -20.11 8.90
N VAL A 54 -14.46 -19.08 9.73
CA VAL A 54 -13.35 -18.36 10.33
C VAL A 54 -13.16 -18.73 11.80
N GLU A 55 -11.91 -18.75 12.19
CA GLU A 55 -11.48 -18.79 13.59
C GLU A 55 -10.78 -17.47 13.94
N VAL A 56 -11.24 -16.83 15.00
CA VAL A 56 -10.51 -15.69 15.57
C VAL A 56 -9.35 -16.25 16.39
N ARG A 57 -8.14 -15.92 15.97
CA ARG A 57 -6.91 -16.27 16.70
C ARG A 57 -6.28 -15.01 17.26
N ARG A 58 -5.49 -15.19 18.29
CA ARG A 58 -4.78 -14.10 18.94
C ARG A 58 -3.31 -14.45 19.06
N THR A 59 -2.45 -13.55 18.67
CA THR A 59 -1.02 -13.66 18.93
C THR A 59 -0.76 -13.81 20.42
N ARG A 60 -0.01 -14.82 20.77
CA ARG A 60 0.38 -15.14 22.14
C ARG A 60 1.79 -14.62 22.39
N ASN A 61 2.17 -14.51 23.65
CA ASN A 61 3.55 -14.20 24.07
C ASN A 61 4.07 -12.79 23.73
N ILE A 62 3.26 -11.89 23.16
CA ILE A 62 3.62 -10.48 23.05
C ILE A 62 3.24 -9.76 24.32
N LYS A 63 4.24 -9.11 24.95
CA LYS A 63 4.04 -8.25 26.11
C LYS A 63 4.17 -6.78 25.68
N GLY A 64 3.28 -5.94 26.22
CA GLY A 64 3.26 -4.51 25.91
C GLY A 64 2.62 -4.18 24.56
N ASN A 65 2.60 -2.91 24.26
CA ASN A 65 2.03 -2.40 23.02
C ASN A 65 3.05 -2.43 21.88
N ARG A 66 2.61 -2.79 20.70
CA ARG A 66 3.46 -2.89 19.51
C ARG A 66 2.94 -2.02 18.39
N ALA A 67 3.86 -1.51 17.61
CA ALA A 67 3.57 -0.76 16.41
C ALA A 67 4.18 -1.40 15.18
N ALA A 68 3.55 -1.20 14.04
CA ALA A 68 4.10 -1.54 12.74
C ALA A 68 3.99 -0.37 11.78
N PHE A 69 4.89 -0.33 10.83
CA PHE A 69 4.87 0.63 9.73
C PHE A 69 5.06 -0.08 8.41
N TYR A 70 4.29 0.34 7.41
CA TYR A 70 4.53 -0.06 6.04
C TYR A 70 4.43 1.13 5.07
N MET A 71 5.10 0.98 3.94
CA MET A 71 5.01 1.88 2.79
C MET A 71 4.61 1.07 1.57
N ASP A 72 3.56 1.51 0.88
CA ASP A 72 3.08 0.88 -0.35
C ASP A 72 3.67 1.56 -1.59
N ASP A 73 3.48 0.94 -2.76
CA ASP A 73 3.81 1.42 -4.10
C ASP A 73 5.31 1.61 -4.37
N VAL A 74 6.17 0.84 -3.68
CA VAL A 74 7.61 1.07 -3.66
C VAL A 74 8.29 0.57 -4.94
N ILE A 75 8.85 1.50 -5.70
CA ILE A 75 9.67 1.24 -6.89
C ILE A 75 10.60 2.41 -7.24
N PHE A 76 10.21 3.64 -6.88
CA PHE A 76 10.97 4.84 -7.27
C PHE A 76 12.33 4.92 -6.57
N VAL A 77 12.42 4.48 -5.32
CA VAL A 77 13.70 4.43 -4.60
C VAL A 77 14.71 3.53 -5.32
N PHE A 78 14.29 2.39 -5.84
CA PHE A 78 15.16 1.48 -6.59
C PHE A 78 15.55 2.05 -7.94
N ARG A 79 14.60 2.69 -8.64
CA ARG A 79 14.84 3.43 -9.87
C ARG A 79 15.92 4.49 -9.68
N ASP A 80 15.80 5.28 -8.64
CA ASP A 80 16.71 6.39 -8.39
C ASP A 80 18.08 5.90 -7.91
N LEU A 81 18.15 4.89 -7.04
CA LEU A 81 19.41 4.25 -6.68
C LEU A 81 20.14 3.71 -7.92
N ALA A 82 19.44 3.02 -8.82
CA ALA A 82 20.05 2.48 -10.04
C ALA A 82 20.54 3.57 -11.00
N ARG A 83 19.89 4.74 -11.02
CA ARG A 83 20.24 5.88 -11.89
C ARG A 83 21.34 6.75 -11.29
N GLU A 84 21.20 7.11 -10.03
CA GLU A 84 22.08 8.07 -9.34
C GLU A 84 23.37 7.42 -8.84
N LYS A 85 23.32 6.13 -8.51
CA LYS A 85 24.43 5.32 -8.01
C LYS A 85 25.17 6.00 -6.84
N PRO A 86 24.47 6.35 -5.76
CA PRO A 86 25.09 6.98 -4.61
C PRO A 86 26.15 6.04 -4.00
N LYS A 87 27.05 6.60 -3.22
CA LYS A 87 28.11 5.84 -2.55
C LYS A 87 27.52 4.84 -1.53
N SER A 88 26.45 5.24 -0.84
CA SER A 88 25.69 4.39 0.07
C SER A 88 24.21 4.48 -0.29
N CYS A 89 23.43 3.40 -0.13
CA CYS A 89 21.98 3.47 -0.32
C CYS A 89 21.32 4.41 0.69
N TRP A 90 21.96 4.63 1.84
CA TRP A 90 21.50 5.56 2.87
C TRP A 90 21.68 7.04 2.51
N ASP A 91 22.39 7.35 1.43
CA ASP A 91 22.49 8.72 0.90
C ASP A 91 21.20 9.14 0.17
N HIS A 92 20.35 8.16 -0.20
CA HIS A 92 19.05 8.44 -0.81
C HIS A 92 18.09 9.05 0.20
N HIS A 93 17.40 10.14 -0.17
CA HIS A 93 16.57 10.95 0.75
C HIS A 93 15.50 10.14 1.50
N LEU A 94 14.84 9.18 0.83
CA LEU A 94 13.83 8.32 1.44
C LEU A 94 14.46 7.34 2.43
N LEU A 95 15.50 6.61 2.01
CA LEU A 95 16.14 5.62 2.89
C LEU A 95 16.84 6.26 4.07
N SER A 96 17.42 7.46 3.90
CA SER A 96 17.99 8.22 5.01
C SER A 96 16.95 8.61 6.06
N ALA A 97 15.72 8.92 5.63
CA ALA A 97 14.63 9.23 6.57
C ALA A 97 14.20 8.01 7.39
N PHE A 98 14.11 6.83 6.77
CA PHE A 98 13.81 5.59 7.48
C PHE A 98 14.91 5.20 8.46
N ARG A 99 16.16 5.33 8.03
CA ARG A 99 17.31 5.07 8.91
C ARG A 99 17.29 6.02 10.13
N GLU A 100 17.05 7.31 9.93
CA GLU A 100 16.91 8.27 11.02
C GLU A 100 15.76 7.93 11.97
N ALA A 101 14.60 7.52 11.42
CA ALA A 101 13.46 7.11 12.22
C ALA A 101 13.74 5.84 13.02
N TYR A 102 14.50 4.90 12.45
CA TYR A 102 14.98 3.72 13.18
C TYR A 102 15.96 4.10 14.30
N GLU A 103 16.99 4.86 14.00
CA GLU A 103 18.04 5.24 14.95
C GLU A 103 17.49 6.04 16.13
N LYS A 104 16.49 6.92 15.89
CA LYS A 104 15.91 7.79 16.93
C LYS A 104 14.73 7.17 17.66
N TYR A 105 13.90 6.40 16.97
CA TYR A 105 12.59 5.97 17.48
C TYR A 105 12.33 4.47 17.35
N GLY A 106 13.30 3.72 16.86
CA GLY A 106 13.20 2.27 16.70
C GLY A 106 12.26 1.81 15.59
N LEU A 107 11.94 2.69 14.60
CA LEU A 107 11.04 2.35 13.49
C LEU A 107 11.50 1.09 12.77
N ARG A 108 10.60 0.12 12.58
CA ARG A 108 10.80 -0.99 11.65
C ARG A 108 9.87 -0.81 10.47
N ALA A 109 10.44 -0.78 9.26
CA ALA A 109 9.72 -0.46 8.04
C ALA A 109 9.61 -1.68 7.11
N GLN A 110 8.39 -1.97 6.68
CA GLN A 110 8.12 -2.87 5.57
C GLN A 110 7.79 -2.04 4.33
N LEU A 111 8.56 -2.20 3.26
CA LEU A 111 8.37 -1.54 1.97
C LEU A 111 7.73 -2.54 1.00
N ASN A 112 6.46 -2.32 0.63
CA ASN A 112 5.70 -3.18 -0.27
C ASN A 112 5.98 -2.78 -1.71
N VAL A 113 6.63 -3.67 -2.47
CA VAL A 113 7.27 -3.32 -3.72
C VAL A 113 6.48 -3.72 -4.95
N PHE A 114 6.55 -2.89 -5.97
CA PHE A 114 6.22 -3.24 -7.34
C PHE A 114 7.42 -3.90 -8.03
N TYR A 115 7.15 -4.86 -8.91
CA TYR A 115 8.19 -5.40 -9.77
C TYR A 115 8.62 -4.40 -10.84
N ARG A 116 7.67 -3.58 -11.35
CA ARG A 116 7.87 -2.70 -12.50
C ARG A 116 7.23 -1.34 -12.29
N ASN A 117 7.95 -0.29 -12.68
CA ASN A 117 7.38 1.02 -12.93
C ASN A 117 7.20 1.24 -14.43
N ASP A 118 6.09 1.82 -14.81
CA ASP A 118 5.75 2.04 -16.20
C ASP A 118 5.78 3.52 -16.55
N PHE A 119 6.36 3.82 -17.71
CA PHE A 119 6.19 5.15 -18.29
C PHE A 119 4.72 5.44 -18.54
N TYR A 120 4.25 6.53 -17.96
CA TYR A 120 2.90 7.03 -18.23
C TYR A 120 1.83 5.95 -18.05
N TYR A 121 1.90 5.26 -16.94
CA TYR A 121 0.89 4.27 -16.59
C TYR A 121 0.73 3.14 -17.63
N GLY A 122 1.83 2.72 -18.21
CA GLY A 122 1.87 1.62 -19.15
C GLY A 122 1.71 1.97 -20.63
N ALA A 123 1.43 3.23 -20.94
CA ALA A 123 1.26 3.65 -22.35
C ALA A 123 2.52 3.51 -23.21
N ARG A 124 3.72 3.49 -22.59
CA ARG A 124 5.02 3.41 -23.28
C ARG A 124 5.97 2.33 -22.75
N GLY A 125 5.43 1.32 -22.11
CA GLY A 125 6.22 0.22 -21.57
C GLY A 125 6.94 0.56 -20.28
N ALA A 126 7.85 -0.32 -19.85
CA ALA A 126 8.53 -0.20 -18.57
C ALA A 126 9.54 0.96 -18.54
N GLU A 127 9.47 1.77 -17.48
CA GLU A 127 10.50 2.75 -17.15
C GLU A 127 11.67 2.12 -16.41
N PHE A 128 11.34 1.21 -15.49
CA PHE A 128 12.27 0.54 -14.61
C PHE A 128 11.68 -0.79 -14.14
N THR A 129 12.53 -1.77 -13.92
CA THR A 129 12.15 -3.04 -13.30
C THR A 129 13.12 -3.37 -12.16
N LEU A 130 12.68 -4.17 -11.18
CA LEU A 130 13.57 -4.63 -10.10
C LEU A 130 14.79 -5.39 -10.63
N LYS A 131 14.68 -5.98 -11.83
CA LYS A 131 15.81 -6.64 -12.51
C LYS A 131 16.96 -5.67 -12.79
N ASP A 132 16.64 -4.39 -13.00
CA ASP A 132 17.62 -3.35 -13.32
C ASP A 132 18.30 -2.77 -12.06
N MET A 133 17.80 -3.14 -10.87
CA MET A 133 18.41 -2.75 -9.60
C MET A 133 19.76 -3.45 -9.44
N PRO A 134 20.87 -2.72 -9.25
CA PRO A 134 22.18 -3.36 -8.97
C PRO A 134 22.21 -3.96 -7.56
N ASP A 135 23.12 -4.89 -7.33
CA ASP A 135 23.38 -5.51 -6.02
C ASP A 135 24.48 -4.80 -5.22
N THR A 136 24.88 -3.62 -5.64
CA THR A 136 25.97 -2.82 -5.06
C THR A 136 25.82 -2.59 -3.56
N TRP A 137 24.57 -2.42 -3.08
CA TRP A 137 24.26 -2.10 -1.66
C TRP A 137 23.73 -3.31 -0.89
N ARG A 138 23.94 -4.52 -1.40
CA ARG A 138 23.41 -5.75 -0.79
C ARG A 138 23.80 -5.91 0.67
N ASP A 139 25.05 -5.64 1.00
CA ASP A 139 25.55 -5.76 2.37
C ASP A 139 24.95 -4.69 3.29
N GLU A 140 24.68 -3.48 2.77
CA GLU A 140 24.01 -2.43 3.51
C GLU A 140 22.56 -2.81 3.83
N PHE A 141 21.83 -3.36 2.86
CA PHE A 141 20.47 -3.87 3.10
C PHE A 141 20.47 -5.04 4.08
N GLN A 142 21.41 -6.00 3.93
CA GLN A 142 21.53 -7.12 4.87
C GLN A 142 21.81 -6.66 6.31
N ALA A 143 22.61 -5.64 6.49
CA ALA A 143 22.85 -5.04 7.81
C ALA A 143 21.61 -4.39 8.39
N ALA A 144 20.64 -4.03 7.57
CA ALA A 144 19.39 -3.38 7.99
C ALA A 144 18.21 -4.37 8.19
N LYS A 145 18.37 -5.67 7.96
CA LYS A 145 17.27 -6.65 7.95
C LYS A 145 16.41 -6.69 9.23
N ASP A 146 16.95 -6.24 10.34
CA ASP A 146 16.24 -6.23 11.62
C ASP A 146 15.24 -5.08 11.73
N TRP A 147 15.33 -4.09 10.82
CA TRP A 147 14.44 -2.93 10.84
C TRP A 147 13.90 -2.51 9.46
N LEU A 148 14.40 -3.11 8.37
CA LEU A 148 13.94 -2.87 7.01
C LEU A 148 13.69 -4.20 6.31
N ARG A 149 12.48 -4.36 5.73
CA ARG A 149 12.12 -5.49 4.87
C ARG A 149 11.36 -5.01 3.65
N PHE A 150 11.43 -5.80 2.58
CA PHE A 150 10.68 -5.58 1.36
C PHE A 150 9.55 -6.59 1.27
N GLY A 151 8.35 -6.18 0.84
CA GLY A 151 7.18 -7.06 0.79
C GLY A 151 6.53 -7.10 -0.58
N PHE A 152 5.65 -8.07 -0.77
CA PHE A 152 4.82 -8.18 -1.97
C PHE A 152 3.77 -7.06 -2.01
N HIS A 153 3.60 -6.41 -3.19
CA HIS A 153 2.51 -5.49 -3.43
C HIS A 153 1.78 -5.79 -4.74
N SER A 154 2.43 -5.54 -5.87
CA SER A 154 1.91 -5.86 -7.21
C SER A 154 3.04 -5.98 -8.23
N TYR A 155 2.67 -6.39 -9.44
CA TYR A 155 3.60 -6.38 -10.57
C TYR A 155 3.90 -4.93 -11.02
N SER A 156 2.89 -4.07 -11.03
CA SER A 156 2.98 -2.65 -11.36
C SER A 156 1.79 -1.89 -10.78
N GLU A 157 1.83 -0.55 -10.86
CA GLU A 157 0.73 0.34 -10.43
C GLU A 157 -0.60 -0.02 -11.11
N PHE A 158 -0.58 -0.34 -12.40
CA PHE A 158 -1.78 -0.63 -13.17
C PHE A 158 -1.80 -2.04 -13.71
N PRO A 159 -3.00 -2.60 -13.88
CA PRO A 159 -4.34 -2.02 -13.75
C PRO A 159 -4.79 -1.88 -12.29
N ASP A 160 -5.75 -0.99 -12.03
CA ASP A 160 -6.42 -0.89 -10.72
C ASP A 160 -7.01 -2.25 -10.31
N TYR A 161 -7.00 -2.55 -9.01
CA TYR A 161 -7.51 -3.81 -8.46
C TYR A 161 -6.95 -5.07 -9.17
N PRO A 162 -5.62 -5.20 -9.32
CA PRO A 162 -5.03 -6.24 -10.14
C PRO A 162 -5.38 -7.66 -9.67
N TRP A 163 -5.65 -7.81 -8.38
CA TRP A 163 -5.76 -9.11 -7.74
C TRP A 163 -7.18 -9.64 -7.61
N ILE A 164 -8.21 -8.85 -7.94
CA ILE A 164 -9.61 -9.22 -7.67
C ILE A 164 -10.05 -10.50 -8.41
N ASN A 165 -9.53 -10.72 -9.61
CA ASN A 165 -9.74 -11.89 -10.45
C ASN A 165 -8.43 -12.57 -10.84
N ALA A 166 -7.37 -12.38 -10.07
CA ALA A 166 -6.10 -13.01 -10.36
C ALA A 166 -6.19 -14.52 -10.19
N SER A 167 -5.57 -15.25 -11.10
CA SER A 167 -5.38 -16.68 -10.95
C SER A 167 -4.28 -16.98 -9.92
N TYR A 168 -4.21 -18.24 -9.48
CA TYR A 168 -3.12 -18.73 -8.65
C TYR A 168 -1.76 -18.45 -9.31
N ASP A 169 -1.64 -18.73 -10.60
CA ASP A 169 -0.40 -18.60 -11.35
C ASP A 169 0.04 -17.13 -11.52
N ASP A 170 -0.90 -16.18 -11.70
CA ASP A 170 -0.57 -14.75 -11.79
C ASP A 170 0.07 -14.23 -10.50
N VAL A 171 -0.50 -14.60 -9.36
CA VAL A 171 0.00 -14.18 -8.06
C VAL A 171 1.33 -14.85 -7.75
N LYS A 172 1.44 -16.16 -8.00
CA LYS A 172 2.70 -16.90 -7.82
C LYS A 172 3.81 -16.36 -8.71
N PHE A 173 3.52 -16.05 -9.97
CA PHE A 173 4.50 -15.45 -10.90
C PHE A 173 5.03 -14.13 -10.37
N THR A 174 4.13 -13.26 -9.89
CA THR A 174 4.53 -11.96 -9.36
C THR A 174 5.33 -12.09 -8.06
N TRP A 175 4.90 -12.98 -7.17
CA TRP A 175 5.64 -13.29 -5.94
C TRP A 175 7.06 -13.77 -6.24
N ASP A 176 7.19 -14.77 -7.10
CA ASP A 176 8.49 -15.34 -7.47
C ASP A 176 9.40 -14.28 -8.14
N ALA A 177 8.82 -13.43 -8.99
CA ALA A 177 9.56 -12.37 -9.65
C ALA A 177 10.12 -11.34 -8.64
N ILE A 178 9.30 -10.85 -7.72
CA ILE A 178 9.70 -9.87 -6.72
C ILE A 178 10.70 -10.49 -5.75
N THR A 179 10.39 -11.66 -5.19
CA THR A 179 11.25 -12.33 -4.20
C THR A 179 12.63 -12.59 -4.75
N ARG A 180 12.73 -13.14 -5.97
CA ARG A 180 14.01 -13.39 -6.63
C ARG A 180 14.87 -12.14 -6.75
N GLU A 181 14.28 -11.03 -7.17
CA GLU A 181 15.03 -9.79 -7.34
C GLU A 181 15.41 -9.16 -6.00
N VAL A 182 14.52 -9.16 -5.02
CA VAL A 182 14.83 -8.69 -3.66
C VAL A 182 15.96 -9.50 -3.04
N GLU A 183 15.92 -10.84 -3.15
CA GLU A 183 17.00 -11.68 -2.64
C GLU A 183 18.32 -11.46 -3.38
N ARG A 184 18.27 -11.13 -4.68
CA ARG A 184 19.44 -10.79 -5.46
C ARG A 184 20.09 -9.50 -5.00
N PHE A 185 19.34 -8.40 -4.91
CA PHE A 185 19.94 -7.09 -4.62
C PHE A 185 20.02 -6.75 -3.13
N ALA A 186 19.17 -7.34 -2.28
CA ALA A 186 19.14 -7.05 -0.85
C ALA A 186 19.54 -8.25 0.02
N GLY A 187 19.56 -9.47 -0.54
CA GLY A 187 20.01 -10.68 0.14
C GLY A 187 18.89 -11.48 0.82
N PRO A 188 19.20 -12.68 1.33
CA PRO A 188 18.22 -13.60 1.88
C PRO A 188 17.59 -13.08 3.18
N GLY A 189 16.29 -13.35 3.35
CA GLY A 189 15.54 -12.96 4.54
C GLY A 189 15.13 -11.49 4.58
N MET A 190 15.36 -10.74 3.48
CA MET A 190 14.87 -9.37 3.35
C MET A 190 13.42 -9.29 2.87
N PHE A 191 12.84 -10.41 2.42
CA PHE A 191 11.47 -10.43 1.93
C PHE A 191 10.49 -10.74 3.06
N ALA A 192 9.56 -9.80 3.31
CA ALA A 192 8.54 -9.90 4.34
C ALA A 192 7.46 -10.92 3.97
N LYS A 193 6.88 -11.55 4.96
CA LYS A 193 5.80 -12.55 4.82
C LYS A 193 4.40 -11.99 5.08
N ALA A 194 4.28 -10.77 5.57
CA ALA A 194 3.00 -10.07 5.60
C ALA A 194 2.77 -9.37 4.26
N VAL A 195 1.57 -9.50 3.72
CA VAL A 195 1.25 -9.04 2.36
C VAL A 195 0.17 -7.97 2.40
N THR A 196 0.45 -6.86 1.75
CA THR A 196 -0.54 -5.82 1.44
C THR A 196 -0.83 -5.87 -0.06
N PRO A 197 -1.91 -6.53 -0.52
CA PRO A 197 -2.24 -6.57 -1.93
C PRO A 197 -2.57 -5.17 -2.44
N HIS A 198 -2.04 -4.80 -3.59
CA HIS A 198 -2.32 -3.50 -4.20
C HIS A 198 -3.83 -3.31 -4.39
N TRP A 199 -4.36 -2.15 -3.96
CA TRP A 199 -5.78 -1.83 -3.84
C TRP A 199 -6.59 -2.71 -2.86
N GLY A 200 -5.99 -3.68 -2.20
CA GLY A 200 -6.56 -4.50 -1.12
C GLY A 200 -7.26 -5.78 -1.55
N PRO A 201 -8.39 -5.78 -2.28
CA PRO A 201 -9.11 -7.01 -2.58
C PRO A 201 -8.35 -7.99 -3.47
N MET A 202 -8.43 -9.28 -3.11
CA MET A 202 -7.79 -10.36 -3.84
C MET A 202 -8.74 -11.55 -4.02
N SER A 203 -8.55 -12.30 -5.08
CA SER A 203 -9.26 -13.56 -5.35
C SER A 203 -8.93 -14.62 -4.30
N LYS A 204 -9.77 -15.65 -4.21
CA LYS A 204 -9.52 -16.81 -3.34
C LYS A 204 -8.26 -17.56 -3.77
N GLU A 205 -8.12 -17.78 -5.08
CA GLU A 205 -6.97 -18.43 -5.70
C GLU A 205 -5.68 -17.67 -5.45
N GLY A 206 -5.73 -16.35 -5.53
CA GLY A 206 -4.59 -15.49 -5.22
C GLY A 206 -4.17 -15.56 -3.76
N CYS A 207 -5.12 -15.58 -2.81
CA CYS A 207 -4.81 -15.74 -1.39
C CYS A 207 -4.18 -17.12 -1.11
N ILE A 208 -4.68 -18.18 -1.76
CA ILE A 208 -4.10 -19.53 -1.66
C ILE A 208 -2.68 -19.54 -2.21
N ALA A 209 -2.43 -18.88 -3.35
CA ALA A 209 -1.10 -18.76 -3.92
C ALA A 209 -0.13 -18.06 -2.96
N LEU A 210 -0.54 -16.94 -2.36
CA LEU A 210 0.28 -16.22 -1.37
C LEU A 210 0.62 -17.13 -0.17
N ARG A 211 -0.37 -17.85 0.38
CA ARG A 211 -0.15 -18.80 1.46
C ARG A 211 0.88 -19.86 1.09
N ASP A 212 0.73 -20.47 -0.09
CA ASP A 212 1.62 -21.54 -0.57
C ASP A 212 3.02 -21.02 -0.89
N CYS A 213 3.14 -19.75 -1.23
CA CYS A 213 4.42 -19.04 -1.37
C CYS A 213 5.06 -18.64 -0.02
N GLY A 214 4.36 -18.85 1.10
CA GLY A 214 4.89 -18.61 2.44
C GLY A 214 4.44 -17.32 3.10
N ALA A 215 3.44 -16.63 2.54
CA ALA A 215 2.81 -15.50 3.23
C ALA A 215 2.14 -15.98 4.52
N THR A 216 2.43 -15.31 5.63
CA THR A 216 1.87 -15.64 6.94
C THR A 216 0.59 -14.86 7.23
N ALA A 217 0.45 -13.68 6.65
CA ALA A 217 -0.71 -12.82 6.83
C ALA A 217 -1.00 -12.02 5.55
N ILE A 218 -2.29 -11.85 5.27
CA ILE A 218 -2.78 -11.07 4.13
C ILE A 218 -3.62 -9.93 4.70
N TRP A 219 -3.29 -8.70 4.29
CA TRP A 219 -4.11 -7.55 4.62
C TRP A 219 -5.45 -7.61 3.91
N CYS A 220 -6.50 -7.23 4.62
CA CYS A 220 -7.83 -7.04 4.05
C CYS A 220 -8.40 -5.70 4.48
N SER A 221 -9.14 -5.07 3.58
CA SER A 221 -9.94 -3.91 3.90
C SER A 221 -11.29 -4.35 4.47
N GLY A 222 -11.85 -3.52 5.36
CA GLY A 222 -13.24 -3.68 5.80
C GLY A 222 -14.17 -2.79 4.99
N GLY A 223 -15.42 -3.16 4.87
CA GLY A 223 -16.45 -2.35 4.24
C GLY A 223 -17.57 -3.17 3.61
N LYS A 224 -18.41 -2.49 2.85
CA LYS A 224 -19.50 -3.13 2.13
C LYS A 224 -18.99 -3.88 0.91
N ARG A 225 -19.53 -5.06 0.67
CA ARG A 225 -19.28 -5.84 -0.53
C ARG A 225 -20.46 -5.74 -1.48
N TYR A 226 -20.16 -5.59 -2.76
CA TYR A 226 -21.16 -5.54 -3.81
C TYR A 226 -20.95 -6.65 -4.83
N ALA A 227 -22.00 -7.03 -5.53
CA ALA A 227 -21.91 -8.05 -6.59
C ALA A 227 -20.88 -7.61 -7.64
N TYR A 228 -19.84 -8.43 -7.79
CA TYR A 228 -18.80 -8.26 -8.79
C TYR A 228 -18.74 -9.52 -9.65
N ASN A 229 -19.05 -9.40 -10.92
CA ASN A 229 -19.11 -10.50 -11.86
C ASN A 229 -17.88 -10.60 -12.77
N GLY A 230 -16.79 -9.96 -12.40
CA GLY A 230 -15.58 -9.87 -13.22
C GLY A 230 -15.52 -8.64 -14.12
N ASP A 231 -16.59 -7.86 -14.19
CA ASP A 231 -16.61 -6.61 -14.95
C ASP A 231 -15.94 -5.49 -14.16
N ARG A 232 -14.68 -5.23 -14.47
CA ARG A 232 -13.90 -4.17 -13.83
C ARG A 232 -14.41 -2.76 -14.14
N THR A 233 -15.28 -2.60 -15.14
CA THR A 233 -15.84 -1.29 -15.49
C THR A 233 -16.82 -0.78 -14.44
N ILE A 234 -17.38 -1.65 -13.60
CA ILE A 234 -18.24 -1.26 -12.49
C ILE A 234 -17.46 -0.86 -11.24
N LEU A 235 -16.15 -1.17 -11.18
CA LEU A 235 -15.34 -0.81 -10.03
C LEU A 235 -15.03 0.69 -10.05
N PRO A 236 -15.02 1.33 -8.87
CA PRO A 236 -14.50 2.68 -8.79
C PRO A 236 -13.05 2.69 -9.31
N TYR A 237 -12.73 3.76 -10.00
CA TYR A 237 -11.36 3.97 -10.45
C TYR A 237 -10.51 4.36 -9.25
N GLY A 238 -10.00 3.44 -8.51
CA GLY A 238 -9.08 3.63 -7.41
C GLY A 238 -9.23 4.96 -6.65
N HIS A 239 -8.15 5.69 -6.44
CA HIS A 239 -8.21 7.08 -5.96
C HIS A 239 -8.88 8.04 -6.95
N GLY A 240 -9.21 7.61 -8.14
CA GLY A 240 -9.83 8.43 -9.18
C GLY A 240 -11.17 9.01 -8.76
N MET A 241 -11.93 8.35 -7.90
CA MET A 241 -13.16 8.92 -7.34
C MET A 241 -12.89 10.08 -6.39
N ARG A 242 -11.67 10.19 -5.90
CA ARG A 242 -11.19 11.27 -5.05
C ARG A 242 -10.38 12.30 -5.84
N ILE A 243 -10.22 12.15 -7.16
CA ILE A 243 -9.59 13.12 -8.06
C ILE A 243 -10.23 14.51 -7.91
N GLU A 244 -11.50 14.61 -7.55
CA GLU A 244 -12.11 15.92 -7.26
C GLU A 244 -11.41 16.63 -6.10
N ASN A 245 -10.90 15.91 -5.12
CA ASN A 245 -10.10 16.47 -4.03
C ASN A 245 -8.69 16.85 -4.49
N PHE A 246 -8.12 16.13 -5.46
CA PHE A 246 -6.84 16.45 -6.07
C PHE A 246 -6.90 17.56 -7.13
N ARG A 247 -8.11 17.97 -7.56
CA ARG A 247 -8.30 19.03 -8.57
C ARG A 247 -8.24 20.44 -8.01
N LYS A 248 -8.41 20.60 -6.72
CA LYS A 248 -8.27 21.88 -6.06
C LYS A 248 -6.82 22.01 -5.59
N PRO A 249 -6.08 23.07 -5.99
CA PRO A 249 -4.67 23.24 -5.60
C PRO A 249 -4.47 23.09 -4.08
N GLU A 250 -5.39 23.59 -3.29
CA GLU A 250 -5.36 23.52 -1.83
C GLU A 250 -5.63 22.13 -1.25
N THR A 251 -6.11 21.18 -2.07
CA THR A 251 -6.42 19.80 -1.66
C THR A 251 -5.67 18.76 -2.50
N ALA A 252 -4.92 19.20 -3.50
CA ALA A 252 -4.23 18.33 -4.44
C ALA A 252 -3.21 17.40 -3.77
N MET A 253 -2.69 17.79 -2.61
CA MET A 253 -1.62 17.09 -1.90
C MET A 253 -2.09 16.39 -0.63
N TYR A 254 -3.29 16.72 -0.11
CA TYR A 254 -3.72 16.25 1.20
C TYR A 254 -5.20 15.87 1.21
N TRP A 255 -5.51 14.81 1.95
CA TRP A 255 -6.88 14.47 2.28
C TRP A 255 -7.40 15.42 3.37
N ARG A 256 -8.63 15.88 3.18
CA ARG A 256 -9.31 16.59 4.27
C ARG A 256 -9.87 15.58 5.27
N PRO A 257 -9.72 15.81 6.58
CA PRO A 257 -10.44 15.09 7.59
C PRO A 257 -11.96 15.13 7.30
N GLY A 258 -12.61 13.96 7.22
CA GLY A 258 -14.03 13.85 6.94
C GLY A 258 -14.45 14.10 5.49
N GLY A 259 -13.51 14.21 4.56
CA GLY A 259 -13.79 14.39 3.14
C GLY A 259 -13.66 13.09 2.36
N GLY A 260 -14.77 12.53 1.91
CA GLY A 260 -14.79 11.51 0.87
C GLY A 260 -14.62 10.06 1.28
N ASP A 261 -14.75 9.74 2.54
CA ASP A 261 -14.70 8.35 3.03
C ASP A 261 -15.90 7.51 2.55
N ASP A 262 -16.94 8.14 2.05
CA ASP A 262 -18.16 7.48 1.62
C ASP A 262 -18.00 6.67 0.32
N ILE A 263 -16.85 6.76 -0.31
CA ILE A 263 -16.57 6.08 -1.57
C ILE A 263 -15.50 4.97 -1.41
N SER A 264 -15.25 4.52 -0.23
CA SER A 264 -14.59 3.23 -0.03
C SER A 264 -15.56 2.10 -0.37
N VAL A 265 -16.07 2.15 -1.59
CA VAL A 265 -16.73 1.01 -2.17
C VAL A 265 -15.67 -0.03 -2.37
N SER A 266 -15.64 -0.93 -1.47
CA SER A 266 -14.71 -2.01 -1.53
C SER A 266 -15.14 -2.93 -2.64
N ALA A 267 -14.29 -3.04 -3.62
CA ALA A 267 -14.48 -4.03 -4.65
C ALA A 267 -14.64 -5.43 -4.04
N CYS A 268 -15.49 -6.25 -4.61
CA CYS A 268 -15.71 -7.62 -4.15
C CYS A 268 -14.48 -8.47 -4.33
N GLY A 269 -13.71 -8.68 -3.29
CA GLY A 269 -12.65 -9.69 -3.25
C GLY A 269 -12.94 -10.72 -2.17
N TYR A 270 -12.38 -11.91 -2.31
CA TYR A 270 -12.47 -12.94 -1.30
C TYR A 270 -11.89 -12.49 0.05
N ASN A 271 -10.77 -11.77 0.02
CA ASN A 271 -10.09 -11.27 1.21
C ASN A 271 -10.71 -10.00 1.80
N HIS A 272 -11.90 -9.61 1.35
CA HIS A 272 -12.60 -8.43 1.85
C HIS A 272 -13.39 -8.78 3.09
N LEU A 273 -13.05 -8.16 4.23
CA LEU A 273 -13.72 -8.38 5.50
C LEU A 273 -14.97 -7.51 5.64
N MET A 274 -16.01 -8.09 6.23
CA MET A 274 -17.17 -7.32 6.69
C MET A 274 -16.83 -6.47 7.92
N PRO A 275 -17.60 -5.39 8.20
CA PRO A 275 -17.30 -4.47 9.30
C PRO A 275 -17.16 -5.13 10.68
N ASP A 276 -17.94 -6.15 10.97
CA ASP A 276 -17.89 -6.93 12.22
C ASP A 276 -16.57 -7.75 12.32
N GLN A 277 -16.13 -8.33 11.21
CA GLN A 277 -14.86 -9.05 11.12
C GLN A 277 -13.67 -8.08 11.29
N VAL A 278 -13.75 -6.90 10.68
CA VAL A 278 -12.74 -5.84 10.86
C VAL A 278 -12.64 -5.41 12.31
N ALA A 279 -13.76 -5.24 12.99
CA ALA A 279 -13.80 -4.82 14.39
C ALA A 279 -13.01 -5.77 15.31
N VAL A 280 -13.03 -7.07 15.02
CA VAL A 280 -12.29 -8.07 15.79
C VAL A 280 -10.78 -7.93 15.66
N THR A 281 -10.28 -7.51 14.49
CA THR A 281 -8.84 -7.47 14.18
C THR A 281 -8.22 -6.09 14.36
N ARG A 282 -9.03 -5.03 14.34
CA ARG A 282 -8.54 -3.65 14.35
C ARG A 282 -7.96 -3.26 15.70
N GLY A 283 -6.71 -2.80 15.70
CA GLY A 283 -6.03 -2.29 16.90
C GLY A 283 -5.75 -3.33 17.97
N THR A 284 -5.91 -4.61 17.67
CA THR A 284 -5.73 -5.74 18.58
C THR A 284 -4.68 -6.71 18.05
N TYR A 285 -4.29 -7.68 18.87
CA TYR A 285 -3.47 -8.83 18.43
C TYR A 285 -4.30 -9.95 17.80
N ASN A 286 -5.58 -9.72 17.52
CA ASN A 286 -6.43 -10.70 16.87
C ASN A 286 -6.21 -10.70 15.35
N TRP A 287 -6.44 -11.86 14.75
CA TRP A 287 -6.46 -12.08 13.32
C TRP A 287 -7.44 -13.21 13.00
N LEU A 288 -7.84 -13.29 11.72
CA LEU A 288 -8.78 -14.30 11.27
C LEU A 288 -8.06 -15.40 10.52
N HIS A 289 -8.36 -16.66 10.87
CA HIS A 289 -7.93 -17.83 10.13
C HIS A 289 -9.12 -18.41 9.38
N ASP A 290 -9.04 -18.47 8.06
CA ASP A 290 -10.01 -19.17 7.24
C ASP A 290 -9.65 -20.66 7.18
N LYS A 291 -10.42 -21.47 7.87
CA LYS A 291 -10.20 -22.93 7.94
C LYS A 291 -10.35 -23.62 6.58
N SER A 292 -11.16 -23.05 5.68
CA SER A 292 -11.41 -23.64 4.37
C SER A 292 -10.22 -23.54 3.41
N THR A 293 -9.40 -22.50 3.57
CA THR A 293 -8.24 -22.22 2.72
C THR A 293 -6.91 -22.27 3.44
N GLY A 294 -6.92 -22.16 4.79
CA GLY A 294 -5.70 -21.99 5.58
C GLY A 294 -5.09 -20.60 5.49
N CYS A 295 -5.78 -19.65 4.87
CA CYS A 295 -5.31 -18.26 4.79
C CYS A 295 -5.57 -17.50 6.08
N ASN A 296 -4.69 -16.54 6.39
CA ASN A 296 -4.81 -15.68 7.56
C ASN A 296 -5.00 -14.23 7.12
N PHE A 297 -5.94 -13.58 7.76
CA PHE A 297 -6.32 -12.21 7.42
C PHE A 297 -6.28 -11.29 8.63
N MET A 298 -5.85 -10.06 8.41
CA MET A 298 -5.92 -9.00 9.38
C MET A 298 -6.07 -7.64 8.70
N THR A 299 -6.61 -6.68 9.40
CA THR A 299 -6.66 -5.30 8.92
C THR A 299 -5.44 -4.56 9.41
N PHE A 300 -4.56 -4.19 8.50
CA PHE A 300 -3.40 -3.35 8.85
C PHE A 300 -3.75 -1.88 8.75
N GLY A 301 -4.48 -1.50 7.70
CA GLY A 301 -4.63 -0.13 7.27
C GLY A 301 -5.97 0.53 7.57
N CYS A 302 -7.05 -0.20 7.88
CA CYS A 302 -8.32 0.42 8.17
C CYS A 302 -8.29 1.16 9.51
N GLY A 303 -8.23 2.49 9.44
CA GLY A 303 -8.09 3.36 10.60
C GLY A 303 -6.63 3.64 10.99
N ALA A 304 -5.65 3.05 10.29
CA ALA A 304 -4.27 3.46 10.44
C ALA A 304 -4.07 4.83 9.79
N PRO A 305 -3.34 5.74 10.41
CA PRO A 305 -2.95 6.98 9.76
C PRO A 305 -2.05 6.69 8.56
N CYS A 306 -2.56 6.96 7.36
CA CYS A 306 -1.78 6.98 6.14
C CYS A 306 -1.22 8.40 5.95
N LEU A 307 0.07 8.58 6.23
CA LEU A 307 0.66 9.90 6.46
C LEU A 307 0.55 10.84 5.27
N ASN A 308 0.62 10.32 4.05
CA ASN A 308 0.46 11.12 2.83
C ASN A 308 -0.98 11.63 2.60
N LEU A 309 -1.97 11.16 3.38
CA LEU A 309 -3.35 11.64 3.30
C LEU A 309 -3.62 12.85 4.19
N TYR A 310 -2.66 13.27 5.02
CA TYR A 310 -2.82 14.32 6.00
C TYR A 310 -1.74 15.38 5.88
N ARG A 311 -2.04 16.59 6.34
CA ARG A 311 -1.05 17.65 6.51
C ARG A 311 -0.18 17.35 7.73
N LEU A 312 1.01 17.92 7.77
CA LEU A 312 1.94 17.72 8.89
C LEU A 312 1.29 18.12 10.24
N GLU A 313 0.56 19.21 10.27
CA GLU A 313 -0.15 19.69 11.47
C GLU A 313 -1.27 18.76 11.95
N ASP A 314 -1.81 17.91 11.07
CA ASP A 314 -2.88 16.94 11.41
C ASP A 314 -2.33 15.62 11.96
N ILE A 315 -1.05 15.32 11.74
CA ILE A 315 -0.44 14.04 12.14
C ILE A 315 -0.63 13.75 13.63
N PRO A 316 -0.44 14.72 14.58
CA PRO A 316 -0.65 14.43 15.99
C PRO A 316 -2.08 14.00 16.32
N ALA A 317 -3.08 14.64 15.74
CA ALA A 317 -4.47 14.28 15.97
C ALA A 317 -4.81 12.90 15.40
N ARG A 318 -4.24 12.54 14.24
CA ARG A 318 -4.45 11.24 13.60
C ARG A 318 -3.75 10.11 14.33
N MET A 319 -2.51 10.30 14.72
CA MET A 319 -1.80 9.32 15.55
C MET A 319 -2.47 9.13 16.90
N GLY A 320 -3.00 10.21 17.50
CA GLY A 320 -3.75 10.16 18.75
C GLY A 320 -5.01 9.27 18.70
N GLN A 321 -5.60 9.05 17.51
CA GLN A 321 -6.76 8.16 17.35
C GLN A 321 -6.42 6.67 17.49
N VAL A 322 -5.17 6.30 17.25
CA VAL A 322 -4.71 4.90 17.29
C VAL A 322 -3.76 4.60 18.44
N ILE A 323 -3.14 5.60 19.04
CA ILE A 323 -2.38 5.48 20.29
C ILE A 323 -3.37 5.08 21.39
N GLY A 324 -3.04 4.00 22.10
CA GLY A 324 -3.90 3.35 23.08
C GLY A 324 -4.39 1.97 22.62
N ASN A 325 -4.31 1.65 21.33
CA ASN A 325 -4.55 0.29 20.85
C ASN A 325 -3.43 -0.66 21.30
N GLU A 326 -3.73 -1.94 21.46
CA GLU A 326 -2.70 -2.96 21.74
C GLU A 326 -1.69 -3.08 20.60
N PHE A 327 -2.20 -2.94 19.36
CA PHE A 327 -1.45 -3.00 18.13
C PHE A 327 -1.78 -1.78 17.28
N LEU A 328 -0.78 -0.97 17.01
CA LEU A 328 -0.90 0.25 16.23
C LEU A 328 -0.21 0.08 14.89
N ILE A 329 -0.82 0.60 13.83
CA ILE A 329 -0.21 0.67 12.51
C ILE A 329 -0.31 2.09 11.98
N HIS A 330 0.73 2.53 11.31
CA HIS A 330 0.69 3.70 10.44
C HIS A 330 1.41 3.41 9.12
N ALA A 331 1.07 4.16 8.08
CA ALA A 331 1.50 3.86 6.72
C ALA A 331 1.77 5.12 5.92
N THR A 332 2.36 4.95 4.75
CA THR A 332 2.46 5.98 3.70
C THR A 332 2.58 5.29 2.34
N HIS A 333 2.56 6.06 1.26
CA HIS A 333 2.86 5.59 -0.09
C HIS A 333 4.12 6.28 -0.59
N GLU A 334 4.89 5.59 -1.42
CA GLU A 334 6.23 6.02 -1.82
C GLU A 334 6.21 7.24 -2.74
N GLU A 335 5.36 7.24 -3.73
CA GLU A 335 5.39 8.21 -4.81
C GLU A 335 5.25 9.65 -4.34
N TYR A 336 4.58 9.89 -3.20
CA TYR A 336 4.44 11.23 -2.59
C TYR A 336 5.78 11.83 -2.10
N TRP A 337 6.84 11.05 -2.04
CA TRP A 337 8.18 11.46 -1.65
C TRP A 337 9.02 11.96 -2.82
N PHE A 338 8.53 11.80 -4.06
CA PHE A 338 9.31 12.06 -5.27
C PHE A 338 8.81 13.27 -6.04
N LYS A 339 9.74 14.16 -6.40
CA LYS A 339 9.43 15.44 -7.06
C LYS A 339 8.82 15.29 -8.46
N ASP A 340 9.03 14.16 -9.10
CA ASP A 340 8.46 13.85 -10.40
C ASP A 340 7.05 13.23 -10.32
N TYR A 341 6.54 12.98 -9.12
CA TYR A 341 5.16 12.62 -8.90
C TYR A 341 4.26 13.86 -8.81
N PHE A 342 3.08 13.80 -9.41
CA PHE A 342 2.18 14.97 -9.51
C PHE A 342 1.64 15.47 -8.16
N ALA A 343 1.62 14.61 -7.15
CA ALA A 343 1.15 14.93 -5.80
C ALA A 343 2.31 14.89 -4.78
N TYR A 344 3.52 15.25 -5.21
CA TYR A 344 4.70 15.32 -4.34
C TYR A 344 4.45 16.13 -3.07
N GLN A 345 4.90 15.61 -1.93
CA GLN A 345 4.78 16.23 -0.62
C GLN A 345 6.18 16.47 -0.03
N PRO A 346 6.62 17.74 0.04
CA PRO A 346 7.96 18.06 0.53
C PRO A 346 8.15 17.76 2.02
N ASP A 347 7.07 17.62 2.79
CA ASP A 347 7.03 17.38 4.23
C ASP A 347 6.88 15.89 4.61
N SER A 348 7.05 14.97 3.66
CA SER A 348 6.90 13.53 3.91
C SER A 348 7.86 12.98 4.97
N ARG A 349 9.11 13.50 4.99
CA ARG A 349 10.11 13.14 6.00
C ARG A 349 9.67 13.58 7.40
N GLU A 350 9.23 14.83 7.54
CA GLU A 350 8.78 15.40 8.79
C GLU A 350 7.57 14.66 9.35
N LYS A 351 6.63 14.27 8.49
CA LYS A 351 5.46 13.46 8.87
C LYS A 351 5.88 12.09 9.41
N LEU A 352 6.82 11.41 8.73
CA LEU A 352 7.34 10.12 9.19
C LEU A 352 7.99 10.24 10.57
N LEU A 353 8.88 11.21 10.73
CA LEU A 353 9.59 11.43 12.00
C LEU A 353 8.65 11.83 13.13
N ALA A 354 7.66 12.69 12.85
CA ALA A 354 6.64 13.08 13.83
C ALA A 354 5.81 11.88 14.30
N ALA A 355 5.32 11.06 13.36
CA ALA A 355 4.56 9.86 13.66
C ALA A 355 5.39 8.85 14.46
N ALA A 356 6.61 8.55 14.01
CA ALA A 356 7.51 7.62 14.68
C ALA A 356 7.87 8.07 16.11
N LYS A 357 8.10 9.37 16.30
CA LYS A 357 8.34 9.96 17.62
C LYS A 357 7.14 9.77 18.55
N MET A 358 5.92 10.03 18.08
CA MET A 358 4.72 9.86 18.89
C MET A 358 4.50 8.41 19.34
N VAL A 359 4.76 7.45 18.44
CA VAL A 359 4.70 6.02 18.74
C VAL A 359 5.72 5.64 19.82
N HIS A 360 6.97 6.10 19.66
CA HIS A 360 8.05 5.89 20.61
C HIS A 360 7.73 6.50 21.99
N ASP A 361 7.31 7.77 22.03
CA ASP A 361 7.00 8.49 23.27
C ASP A 361 5.80 7.88 24.02
N ALA A 362 4.89 7.24 23.29
CA ALA A 362 3.77 6.50 23.86
C ALA A 362 4.18 5.08 24.38
N GLY A 363 5.45 4.71 24.30
CA GLY A 363 5.99 3.46 24.82
C GLY A 363 5.72 2.23 23.96
N TYR A 364 5.46 2.40 22.67
CA TYR A 364 5.35 1.30 21.73
C TYR A 364 6.73 0.86 21.26
N GLU A 365 6.88 -0.46 21.05
CA GLU A 365 8.01 -1.00 20.31
C GLU A 365 7.57 -1.41 18.90
N TYR A 366 8.36 -1.02 17.90
CA TYR A 366 8.11 -1.45 16.54
C TYR A 366 8.50 -2.90 16.31
N PHE A 367 7.68 -3.61 15.53
CA PHE A 367 7.99 -4.94 15.03
C PHE A 367 7.42 -5.10 13.61
N PHE A 368 7.76 -6.17 12.92
CA PHE A 368 7.17 -6.42 11.61
C PHE A 368 5.76 -6.99 11.76
N ILE A 369 4.88 -6.65 10.82
CA ILE A 369 3.48 -7.08 10.83
C ILE A 369 3.36 -8.61 10.87
N GLU A 370 4.25 -9.30 10.17
CA GLU A 370 4.30 -10.77 10.15
C GLU A 370 4.57 -11.39 11.53
N ASP A 371 5.24 -10.67 12.42
CA ASP A 371 5.50 -11.10 13.78
C ASP A 371 4.23 -11.09 14.65
N LYS A 372 3.14 -10.43 14.18
CA LYS A 372 1.83 -10.48 14.83
C LYS A 372 1.19 -11.87 14.74
N VAL A 373 1.53 -12.61 13.69
CA VAL A 373 0.99 -13.94 13.43
C VAL A 373 2.03 -14.97 13.85
N ASP A 374 2.02 -15.35 15.11
CA ASP A 374 2.77 -16.49 15.60
C ASP A 374 1.86 -17.73 15.63
N TRP A 375 2.38 -18.82 15.14
CA TRP A 375 1.70 -20.11 14.98
C TRP A 375 1.96 -21.03 16.17
#